data_7e2be4c2b0ba82f03c640bba9bc1b1dc
#
_entry.id   7e2be4c2b0ba82f03c640bba9bc1b1dc
#
_cell.length_a   1.000
_cell.length_b   1.000
_cell.length_c   1.000
_cell.angle_alpha   90.00
_cell.angle_beta   90.00
_cell.angle_gamma   90.00
#
_symmetry.space_group_name_H-M   'P 1'
#
loop_
_entity.id
_entity.type
_entity.pdbx_description
1 polymer ?
#
loop_
_entity_poly.entity_id
_entity_poly.type
_entity_poly.pdbx_seq_one_letter_code
_entity_poly.pdbx_strand_id
1 'polypeptide(L)'
;LWGAQTQRALENFNISGIKFAFPFGRSFIEALGIIKHAAASSNQKLKLLDARKAKAIKIAAKEVISGKHDNHFPLDIFQTGSGTSTNMNANEVISNLASRKARIKINANDHVNMSQSSNDVIPTAICISALLDSHRQLLPSLEFLIKVIDKKALSLRGQIKTGRTHLMDAMPIDFSQELSGWSAQLKTCKLSLKSSLKEISSLPQGGTAIGTGVNAHKDFGKIFAAEVKKITKLEVKTSSNYFKSLSAQDSAAQLSSSVKNLSLVLTKISNDLRWMNSGPLTGLGEIELEALQPGRSIMPGKVNPVIPEAVAMACA
;
A
#
# COMPACT_ATOMS: atom_id res chain seq x y z
N LEU A 1 8.44 -9.69 22.78
CA LEU A 1 9.73 -9.42 22.11
C LEU A 1 10.09 -7.93 22.09
N TRP A 2 9.12 -7.02 22.26
CA TRP A 2 9.43 -5.60 22.38
C TRP A 2 10.17 -5.27 23.68
N GLY A 3 10.72 -4.07 23.76
CA GLY A 3 11.50 -3.59 24.89
C GLY A 3 10.91 -2.34 25.52
N ALA A 4 11.72 -1.60 26.28
CA ALA A 4 11.29 -0.50 27.12
C ALA A 4 10.69 0.68 26.31
N GLN A 5 11.19 1.00 25.13
CA GLN A 5 10.68 2.12 24.34
C GLN A 5 9.28 1.84 23.82
N THR A 6 9.03 0.63 23.34
CA THR A 6 7.69 0.20 22.91
C THR A 6 6.72 0.17 24.08
N GLN A 7 7.16 -0.32 25.25
CA GLN A 7 6.31 -0.35 26.44
C GLN A 7 5.88 1.05 26.89
N ARG A 8 6.82 1.99 26.91
CA ARG A 8 6.50 3.40 27.21
C ARG A 8 5.52 4.01 26.20
N ALA A 9 5.69 3.68 24.92
CA ALA A 9 4.77 4.16 23.89
C ALA A 9 3.36 3.59 24.06
N LEU A 10 3.21 2.32 24.47
CA LEU A 10 1.91 1.73 24.79
C LEU A 10 1.23 2.42 25.96
N GLU A 11 1.99 2.82 26.96
CA GLU A 11 1.47 3.53 28.14
C GLU A 11 1.06 4.97 27.80
N ASN A 12 1.81 5.64 26.92
CA ASN A 12 1.58 7.05 26.57
C ASN A 12 0.53 7.25 25.47
N PHE A 13 0.40 6.32 24.53
CA PHE A 13 -0.40 6.46 23.31
C PHE A 13 -1.46 5.36 23.19
N ASN A 14 -2.47 5.40 24.03
CA ASN A 14 -3.65 4.55 23.93
C ASN A 14 -4.84 5.39 23.43
N ILE A 15 -4.87 5.69 22.13
CA ILE A 15 -5.77 6.70 21.56
C ILE A 15 -6.91 6.05 20.77
N SER A 16 -6.61 5.33 19.69
CA SER A 16 -7.63 4.81 18.76
C SER A 16 -7.81 3.30 18.80
N GLY A 17 -6.80 2.56 19.26
CA GLY A 17 -6.76 1.12 19.15
C GLY A 17 -6.43 0.61 17.74
N ILE A 18 -6.22 1.50 16.77
CA ILE A 18 -5.87 1.15 15.39
C ILE A 18 -4.37 0.85 15.30
N LYS A 19 -4.02 -0.31 14.76
CA LYS A 19 -2.64 -0.79 14.67
C LYS A 19 -2.23 -0.98 13.21
N PHE A 20 -0.94 -0.94 12.91
CA PHE A 20 -0.44 -1.16 11.55
C PHE A 20 -0.73 -2.55 10.97
N ALA A 21 -0.89 -3.57 11.83
CA ALA A 21 -1.27 -4.90 11.38
C ALA A 21 -2.74 -5.02 10.97
N PHE A 22 -3.61 -4.18 11.52
CA PHE A 22 -5.04 -4.17 11.27
C PHE A 22 -5.64 -2.81 11.66
N PRO A 23 -6.51 -2.19 10.83
CA PRO A 23 -7.05 -2.66 9.54
C PRO A 23 -6.17 -2.34 8.33
N PHE A 24 -5.01 -1.69 8.50
CA PHE A 24 -4.19 -1.13 7.42
C PHE A 24 -3.31 -2.15 6.68
N GLY A 25 -3.49 -3.44 6.93
CA GLY A 25 -2.65 -4.47 6.33
C GLY A 25 -1.21 -4.45 6.89
N ARG A 26 -0.57 -5.61 6.86
CA ARG A 26 0.76 -5.79 7.44
C ARG A 26 1.94 -5.33 6.56
N SER A 27 1.66 -4.80 5.36
CA SER A 27 2.71 -4.35 4.42
C SER A 27 3.66 -3.31 5.03
N PHE A 28 3.18 -2.48 5.96
CA PHE A 28 4.03 -1.52 6.67
C PHE A 28 5.01 -2.21 7.63
N ILE A 29 4.58 -3.25 8.36
CA ILE A 29 5.46 -4.06 9.22
C ILE A 29 6.47 -4.83 8.36
N GLU A 30 6.01 -5.39 7.24
CA GLU A 30 6.88 -6.04 6.24
C GLU A 30 7.95 -5.07 5.75
N ALA A 31 7.55 -3.83 5.39
CA ALA A 31 8.47 -2.79 4.95
C ALA A 31 9.53 -2.46 6.00
N LEU A 32 9.17 -2.36 7.28
CA LEU A 32 10.14 -2.19 8.37
C LEU A 32 11.13 -3.36 8.42
N GLY A 33 10.66 -4.59 8.32
CA GLY A 33 11.53 -5.76 8.24
C GLY A 33 12.50 -5.71 7.05
N ILE A 34 12.00 -5.32 5.87
CA ILE A 34 12.81 -5.13 4.66
C ILE A 34 13.89 -4.07 4.88
N ILE A 35 13.52 -2.93 5.48
CA ILE A 35 14.45 -1.83 5.79
C ILE A 35 15.58 -2.33 6.70
N LYS A 36 15.25 -3.02 7.79
CA LYS A 36 16.26 -3.49 8.74
C LYS A 36 17.14 -4.59 8.14
N HIS A 37 16.59 -5.45 7.31
CA HIS A 37 17.37 -6.42 6.54
C HIS A 37 18.33 -5.73 5.57
N ALA A 38 17.84 -4.78 4.78
CA ALA A 38 18.65 -4.06 3.79
C ALA A 38 19.72 -3.19 4.45
N ALA A 39 19.38 -2.51 5.56
CA ALA A 39 20.33 -1.70 6.33
C ALA A 39 21.48 -2.56 6.93
N ALA A 40 21.16 -3.71 7.53
CA ALA A 40 22.18 -4.62 8.04
C ALA A 40 23.09 -5.14 6.93
N SER A 41 22.52 -5.47 5.76
CA SER A 41 23.29 -5.89 4.59
C SER A 41 24.20 -4.79 4.07
N SER A 42 23.71 -3.55 4.03
CA SER A 42 24.44 -2.37 3.58
C SER A 42 25.61 -2.03 4.52
N ASN A 43 25.35 -1.98 5.83
CA ASN A 43 26.38 -1.73 6.82
C ASN A 43 27.44 -2.82 6.87
N GLN A 44 27.06 -4.08 6.61
CA GLN A 44 28.02 -5.17 6.46
C GLN A 44 28.94 -4.96 5.25
N LYS A 45 28.38 -4.58 4.08
CA LYS A 45 29.15 -4.31 2.87
C LYS A 45 30.10 -3.12 3.03
N LEU A 46 29.68 -2.13 3.79
CA LEU A 46 30.48 -0.95 4.14
C LEU A 46 31.51 -1.22 5.25
N LYS A 47 31.57 -2.46 5.76
CA LYS A 47 32.45 -2.88 6.87
C LYS A 47 32.20 -2.12 8.19
N LEU A 48 31.00 -1.58 8.38
CA LEU A 48 30.58 -0.88 9.60
C LEU A 48 29.92 -1.83 10.62
N LEU A 49 29.33 -2.91 10.14
CA LEU A 49 28.66 -3.91 10.98
C LEU A 49 29.32 -5.27 10.81
N ASP A 50 29.67 -5.90 11.94
CA ASP A 50 30.25 -7.24 11.98
C ASP A 50 29.37 -8.27 11.25
N ALA A 51 30.01 -9.19 10.52
CA ALA A 51 29.31 -10.16 9.68
C ALA A 51 28.38 -11.10 10.45
N ARG A 52 28.76 -11.50 11.69
CA ARG A 52 27.93 -12.37 12.54
C ARG A 52 26.70 -11.64 13.04
N LYS A 53 26.85 -10.38 13.46
CA LYS A 53 25.72 -9.51 13.86
C LYS A 53 24.80 -9.21 12.67
N ALA A 54 25.36 -8.85 11.53
CA ALA A 54 24.59 -8.59 10.31
C ALA A 54 23.77 -9.83 9.88
N LYS A 55 24.36 -11.02 9.92
CA LYS A 55 23.66 -12.28 9.63
C LYS A 55 22.50 -12.52 10.59
N ALA A 56 22.71 -12.31 11.90
CA ALA A 56 21.67 -12.49 12.91
C ALA A 56 20.50 -11.51 12.72
N ILE A 57 20.79 -10.23 12.46
CA ILE A 57 19.77 -9.21 12.18
C ILE A 57 18.98 -9.57 10.92
N LYS A 58 19.65 -9.96 9.84
CA LYS A 58 18.99 -10.37 8.59
C LYS A 58 18.04 -11.57 8.78
N ILE A 59 18.44 -12.56 9.59
CA ILE A 59 17.56 -13.71 9.89
C ILE A 59 16.34 -13.26 10.69
N ALA A 60 16.52 -12.46 11.73
CA ALA A 60 15.41 -11.94 12.53
C ALA A 60 14.47 -11.04 11.71
N ALA A 61 15.02 -10.16 10.86
CA ALA A 61 14.23 -9.31 9.97
C ALA A 61 13.40 -10.13 8.97
N LYS A 62 13.89 -11.24 8.43
CA LYS A 62 13.12 -12.14 7.58
C LYS A 62 11.89 -12.72 8.29
N GLU A 63 11.96 -12.98 9.57
CA GLU A 63 10.79 -13.44 10.34
C GLU A 63 9.74 -12.35 10.53
N VAL A 64 10.18 -11.08 10.67
CA VAL A 64 9.27 -9.94 10.66
C VAL A 64 8.63 -9.78 9.27
N ILE A 65 9.42 -9.87 8.20
CA ILE A 65 8.92 -9.85 6.82
C ILE A 65 7.84 -10.92 6.60
N SER A 66 8.03 -12.13 7.13
CA SER A 66 7.08 -13.25 6.96
C SER A 66 5.82 -13.18 7.82
N GLY A 67 5.69 -12.22 8.72
CA GLY A 67 4.53 -12.05 9.60
C GLY A 67 4.54 -12.87 10.89
N LYS A 68 5.59 -13.65 11.16
CA LYS A 68 5.66 -14.50 12.37
C LYS A 68 5.54 -13.73 13.69
N HIS A 69 5.80 -12.43 13.66
CA HIS A 69 5.87 -11.60 14.85
C HIS A 69 4.97 -10.37 14.80
N ASP A 70 3.92 -10.38 13.96
CA ASP A 70 3.00 -9.24 13.81
C ASP A 70 2.36 -8.84 15.15
N ASN A 71 2.09 -9.80 16.04
CA ASN A 71 1.59 -9.54 17.40
C ASN A 71 2.55 -8.75 18.31
N HIS A 72 3.80 -8.60 17.90
CA HIS A 72 4.80 -7.80 18.61
C HIS A 72 4.90 -6.35 18.11
N PHE A 73 3.94 -5.93 17.28
CA PHE A 73 3.78 -4.55 16.82
C PHE A 73 2.44 -3.98 17.32
N PRO A 74 2.31 -3.76 18.64
CA PRO A 74 1.03 -3.45 19.28
C PRO A 74 0.68 -1.96 19.28
N LEU A 75 1.55 -1.08 18.76
CA LEU A 75 1.42 0.36 18.91
C LEU A 75 0.25 0.93 18.12
N ASP A 76 -0.39 1.93 18.70
CA ASP A 76 -1.38 2.78 18.04
C ASP A 76 -0.73 3.57 16.88
N ILE A 77 -1.47 3.81 15.81
CA ILE A 77 -0.99 4.64 14.71
C ILE A 77 -0.81 6.11 15.14
N PHE A 78 -1.59 6.59 16.09
CA PHE A 78 -1.41 7.88 16.73
C PHE A 78 -0.37 7.76 17.85
N GLN A 79 0.82 8.25 17.56
CA GLN A 79 2.00 8.13 18.41
C GLN A 79 2.90 9.36 18.25
N THR A 80 4.21 9.25 18.53
CA THR A 80 5.18 10.33 18.24
C THR A 80 5.09 10.74 16.76
N GLY A 81 5.07 12.04 16.47
CA GLY A 81 4.78 12.58 15.13
C GLY A 81 5.70 12.10 14.01
N SER A 82 6.95 11.73 14.33
CA SER A 82 7.92 11.15 13.38
C SER A 82 7.84 9.63 13.24
N GLY A 83 6.89 8.97 13.93
CA GLY A 83 6.79 7.50 13.95
C GLY A 83 7.95 6.80 14.70
N THR A 84 8.68 7.52 15.54
CA THR A 84 9.83 6.98 16.28
C THR A 84 9.45 5.76 17.12
N SER A 85 8.27 5.77 17.74
CA SER A 85 7.80 4.63 18.54
C SER A 85 7.75 3.34 17.73
N THR A 86 7.23 3.37 16.51
CA THR A 86 7.16 2.21 15.62
C THR A 86 8.53 1.79 15.08
N ASN A 87 9.41 2.76 14.74
CA ASN A 87 10.78 2.42 14.36
C ASN A 87 11.51 1.72 15.50
N MET A 88 11.38 2.22 16.74
CA MET A 88 12.00 1.60 17.91
C MET A 88 11.38 0.23 18.22
N ASN A 89 10.09 0.06 18.03
CA ASN A 89 9.43 -1.24 18.16
C ASN A 89 10.07 -2.28 17.22
N ALA A 90 10.26 -1.94 15.94
CA ALA A 90 10.94 -2.82 15.00
C ALA A 90 12.40 -3.12 15.41
N ASN A 91 13.13 -2.10 15.86
CA ASN A 91 14.50 -2.26 16.32
C ASN A 91 14.59 -3.21 17.55
N GLU A 92 13.70 -3.04 18.52
CA GLU A 92 13.67 -3.86 19.75
C GLU A 92 13.28 -5.31 19.44
N VAL A 93 12.22 -5.54 18.65
CA VAL A 93 11.80 -6.89 18.25
C VAL A 93 12.92 -7.61 17.51
N ILE A 94 13.53 -6.97 16.53
CA ILE A 94 14.59 -7.58 15.72
C ILE A 94 15.86 -7.82 16.56
N SER A 95 16.25 -6.86 17.42
CA SER A 95 17.44 -7.04 18.27
C SER A 95 17.29 -8.18 19.26
N ASN A 96 16.13 -8.32 19.88
CA ASN A 96 15.82 -9.38 20.83
C ASN A 96 15.78 -10.77 20.14
N LEU A 97 15.14 -10.86 18.97
CA LEU A 97 15.13 -12.08 18.17
C LEU A 97 16.55 -12.49 17.73
N ALA A 98 17.30 -11.54 17.20
CA ALA A 98 18.66 -11.76 16.71
C ALA A 98 19.62 -12.17 17.84
N SER A 99 19.51 -11.49 19.00
CA SER A 99 20.34 -11.80 20.18
C SER A 99 20.10 -13.22 20.70
N ARG A 100 18.82 -13.61 20.82
CA ARG A 100 18.44 -14.96 21.30
C ARG A 100 18.95 -16.06 20.36
N LYS A 101 18.76 -15.88 19.04
CA LYS A 101 19.14 -16.89 18.05
C LYS A 101 20.64 -17.04 17.86
N ALA A 102 21.35 -15.94 17.82
CA ALA A 102 22.79 -15.95 17.60
C ALA A 102 23.60 -16.12 18.89
N ARG A 103 22.95 -16.03 20.06
CA ARG A 103 23.60 -16.05 21.39
C ARG A 103 24.72 -15.00 21.51
N ILE A 104 24.46 -13.79 20.95
CA ILE A 104 25.33 -12.63 21.03
C ILE A 104 24.47 -11.39 21.34
N LYS A 105 25.06 -10.42 22.04
CA LYS A 105 24.38 -9.16 22.35
C LYS A 105 24.26 -8.31 21.09
N ILE A 106 23.02 -8.05 20.65
CA ILE A 106 22.70 -7.14 19.56
C ILE A 106 21.88 -5.99 20.14
N ASN A 107 22.37 -4.77 19.95
CA ASN A 107 21.74 -3.55 20.45
C ASN A 107 20.76 -3.01 19.38
N ALA A 108 19.58 -2.56 19.83
CA ALA A 108 18.53 -2.01 18.96
C ALA A 108 18.99 -0.74 18.24
N ASN A 109 19.68 0.17 18.94
CA ASN A 109 20.16 1.44 18.38
C ASN A 109 21.47 1.26 17.60
N ASP A 110 22.49 0.69 18.23
CA ASP A 110 23.86 0.68 17.69
C ASP A 110 24.03 -0.30 16.53
N HIS A 111 23.23 -1.37 16.47
CA HIS A 111 23.37 -2.41 15.46
C HIS A 111 22.18 -2.47 14.50
N VAL A 112 20.93 -2.55 15.01
CA VAL A 112 19.74 -2.69 14.14
C VAL A 112 19.41 -1.37 13.45
N ASN A 113 19.54 -0.24 14.16
CA ASN A 113 19.28 1.11 13.65
C ASN A 113 20.54 1.83 13.11
N MET A 114 21.66 1.14 12.98
CA MET A 114 22.93 1.72 12.49
C MET A 114 22.72 2.43 11.14
N SER A 115 23.29 3.64 11.02
CA SER A 115 23.19 4.51 9.83
C SER A 115 21.75 4.96 9.47
N GLN A 116 20.83 4.95 10.43
CA GLN A 116 19.43 5.27 10.22
C GLN A 116 18.92 6.27 11.27
N SER A 117 17.83 6.95 10.92
CA SER A 117 16.99 7.74 11.84
C SER A 117 15.54 7.30 11.65
N SER A 118 14.67 7.53 12.63
CA SER A 118 13.22 7.39 12.41
C SER A 118 12.74 8.29 11.28
N ASN A 119 13.39 9.44 11.10
CA ASN A 119 13.03 10.44 10.11
C ASN A 119 13.23 9.96 8.66
N ASP A 120 14.16 9.06 8.38
CA ASP A 120 14.31 8.46 7.06
C ASP A 120 13.70 7.05 6.97
N VAL A 121 13.61 6.31 8.08
CA VAL A 121 13.01 4.97 8.13
C VAL A 121 11.50 5.00 7.87
N ILE A 122 10.77 5.88 8.57
CA ILE A 122 9.29 5.90 8.46
C ILE A 122 8.82 6.30 7.06
N PRO A 123 9.30 7.39 6.43
CA PRO A 123 8.92 7.70 5.06
C PRO A 123 9.38 6.62 4.06
N THR A 124 10.53 5.96 4.30
CA THR A 124 10.94 4.81 3.49
C THR A 124 9.98 3.63 3.65
N ALA A 125 9.47 3.38 4.86
CA ALA A 125 8.47 2.33 5.10
C ALA A 125 7.14 2.64 4.40
N ILE A 126 6.69 3.90 4.39
CA ILE A 126 5.54 4.36 3.62
C ILE A 126 5.75 4.06 2.13
N CYS A 127 6.90 4.44 1.58
CA CYS A 127 7.23 4.19 0.17
C CYS A 127 7.20 2.69 -0.18
N ILE A 128 7.91 1.87 0.61
CA ILE A 128 8.02 0.43 0.33
C ILE A 128 6.67 -0.28 0.49
N SER A 129 5.91 0.00 1.56
CA SER A 129 4.60 -0.62 1.77
C SER A 129 3.61 -0.28 0.65
N ALA A 130 3.55 0.99 0.25
CA ALA A 130 2.70 1.43 -0.85
C ALA A 130 3.08 0.78 -2.20
N LEU A 131 4.38 0.64 -2.48
CA LEU A 131 4.87 -0.06 -3.66
C LEU A 131 4.50 -1.55 -3.62
N LEU A 132 4.67 -2.23 -2.49
CA LEU A 132 4.33 -3.64 -2.33
C LEU A 132 2.85 -3.89 -2.62
N ASP A 133 1.95 -3.16 -1.97
CA ASP A 133 0.50 -3.34 -2.13
C ASP A 133 0.04 -2.96 -3.54
N SER A 134 0.61 -1.89 -4.11
CA SER A 134 0.28 -1.47 -5.47
C SER A 134 0.68 -2.50 -6.52
N HIS A 135 1.87 -3.07 -6.42
CA HIS A 135 2.35 -4.06 -7.40
C HIS A 135 1.76 -5.46 -7.20
N ARG A 136 1.48 -5.86 -5.95
CA ARG A 136 0.96 -7.20 -5.65
C ARG A 136 -0.55 -7.31 -5.85
N GLN A 137 -1.29 -6.23 -5.60
CA GLN A 137 -2.76 -6.27 -5.56
C GLN A 137 -3.41 -5.25 -6.48
N LEU A 138 -3.15 -3.94 -6.31
CA LEU A 138 -3.89 -2.89 -6.98
C LEU A 138 -3.74 -2.94 -8.51
N LEU A 139 -2.51 -2.92 -9.02
CA LEU A 139 -2.27 -2.94 -10.46
C LEU A 139 -2.76 -4.22 -11.15
N PRO A 140 -2.51 -5.43 -10.61
CA PRO A 140 -3.04 -6.67 -11.19
C PRO A 140 -4.57 -6.70 -11.22
N SER A 141 -5.23 -6.26 -10.14
CA SER A 141 -6.70 -6.21 -10.05
C SER A 141 -7.28 -5.21 -11.04
N LEU A 142 -6.67 -4.03 -11.19
CA LEU A 142 -7.08 -3.03 -12.16
C LEU A 142 -6.90 -3.53 -13.61
N GLU A 143 -5.79 -4.20 -13.90
CA GLU A 143 -5.55 -4.80 -15.21
C GLU A 143 -6.55 -5.91 -15.53
N PHE A 144 -6.88 -6.73 -14.55
CA PHE A 144 -7.92 -7.75 -14.68
C PHE A 144 -9.28 -7.13 -14.99
N LEU A 145 -9.70 -6.10 -14.24
CA LEU A 145 -10.97 -5.41 -14.46
C LEU A 145 -11.05 -4.80 -15.87
N ILE A 146 -9.98 -4.12 -16.31
CA ILE A 146 -9.92 -3.55 -17.66
C ILE A 146 -10.12 -4.65 -18.72
N LYS A 147 -9.43 -5.79 -18.59
CA LYS A 147 -9.57 -6.93 -19.53
C LYS A 147 -10.98 -7.49 -19.54
N VAL A 148 -11.63 -7.61 -18.38
CA VAL A 148 -13.01 -8.11 -18.27
C VAL A 148 -13.98 -7.15 -18.98
N ILE A 149 -13.84 -5.84 -18.74
CA ILE A 149 -14.68 -4.83 -19.40
C ILE A 149 -14.44 -4.83 -20.92
N ASP A 150 -13.18 -4.86 -21.38
CA ASP A 150 -12.87 -4.91 -22.82
C ASP A 150 -13.47 -6.17 -23.48
N LYS A 151 -13.37 -7.34 -22.83
CA LYS A 151 -13.98 -8.58 -23.32
C LYS A 151 -15.49 -8.49 -23.37
N LYS A 152 -16.12 -7.93 -22.32
CA LYS A 152 -17.57 -7.76 -22.27
C LYS A 152 -18.05 -6.78 -23.34
N ALA A 153 -17.35 -5.67 -23.56
CA ALA A 153 -17.61 -4.72 -24.61
C ALA A 153 -17.65 -5.40 -26.01
N LEU A 154 -16.65 -6.23 -26.29
CA LEU A 154 -16.61 -6.98 -27.56
C LEU A 154 -17.81 -7.92 -27.72
N SER A 155 -18.25 -8.59 -26.66
CA SER A 155 -19.39 -9.51 -26.71
C SER A 155 -20.74 -8.82 -26.90
N LEU A 156 -20.82 -7.52 -26.59
CA LEU A 156 -22.03 -6.70 -26.71
C LEU A 156 -22.05 -5.81 -27.95
N ARG A 157 -21.06 -5.95 -28.86
CA ARG A 157 -20.98 -5.18 -30.08
C ARG A 157 -22.22 -5.43 -30.96
N GLY A 158 -22.83 -4.34 -31.45
CA GLY A 158 -24.04 -4.39 -32.26
C GLY A 158 -25.34 -4.41 -31.45
N GLN A 159 -25.27 -4.49 -30.13
CA GLN A 159 -26.44 -4.35 -29.26
C GLN A 159 -26.70 -2.89 -28.96
N ILE A 160 -27.77 -2.37 -29.54
CA ILE A 160 -28.15 -0.96 -29.45
C ILE A 160 -28.98 -0.71 -28.19
N LYS A 161 -28.70 0.40 -27.52
CA LYS A 161 -29.45 0.91 -26.38
C LYS A 161 -29.74 2.39 -26.55
N THR A 162 -30.63 2.92 -25.73
CA THR A 162 -30.84 4.35 -25.62
C THR A 162 -29.65 5.02 -24.92
N GLY A 163 -29.00 5.96 -25.59
CA GLY A 163 -28.14 6.93 -24.94
C GLY A 163 -28.94 7.93 -24.14
N ARG A 164 -28.45 8.44 -23.01
CA ARG A 164 -29.13 9.42 -22.17
C ARG A 164 -28.23 10.60 -21.84
N THR A 165 -28.85 11.77 -21.76
CA THR A 165 -28.29 12.96 -21.14
C THR A 165 -29.32 13.49 -20.14
N HIS A 166 -28.89 13.85 -18.94
CA HIS A 166 -29.78 14.27 -17.85
C HIS A 166 -30.88 13.22 -17.52
N LEU A 167 -30.59 11.92 -17.70
CA LEU A 167 -31.52 10.79 -17.60
C LEU A 167 -32.69 10.82 -18.64
N MET A 168 -32.63 11.73 -19.59
CA MET A 168 -33.61 11.81 -20.69
C MET A 168 -33.08 11.07 -21.91
N ASP A 169 -34.01 10.48 -22.70
CA ASP A 169 -33.67 9.77 -23.92
C ASP A 169 -32.98 10.69 -24.93
N ALA A 170 -31.89 10.18 -25.49
CA ALA A 170 -31.08 10.85 -26.49
C ALA A 170 -30.84 9.94 -27.70
N MET A 171 -29.71 10.03 -28.37
CA MET A 171 -29.38 9.22 -29.54
C MET A 171 -29.13 7.76 -29.16
N PRO A 172 -29.41 6.79 -30.05
CA PRO A 172 -28.99 5.40 -29.86
C PRO A 172 -27.47 5.28 -29.78
N ILE A 173 -27.00 4.40 -28.88
CA ILE A 173 -25.60 4.02 -28.77
C ILE A 173 -25.48 2.49 -28.70
N ASP A 174 -24.29 1.99 -28.94
CA ASP A 174 -23.96 0.58 -28.75
C ASP A 174 -23.44 0.36 -27.29
N PHE A 175 -23.87 -0.72 -26.66
CA PHE A 175 -23.36 -1.07 -25.32
C PHE A 175 -21.83 -1.13 -25.27
N SER A 176 -21.19 -1.60 -26.36
CA SER A 176 -19.73 -1.63 -26.43
C SER A 176 -19.09 -0.24 -26.36
N GLN A 177 -19.79 0.80 -26.86
CA GLN A 177 -19.30 2.18 -26.77
C GLN A 177 -19.31 2.69 -25.33
N GLU A 178 -20.37 2.42 -24.57
CA GLU A 178 -20.43 2.79 -23.16
C GLU A 178 -19.36 2.09 -22.34
N LEU A 179 -19.21 0.76 -22.49
CA LEU A 179 -18.17 -0.01 -21.80
C LEU A 179 -16.76 0.42 -22.21
N SER A 180 -16.55 0.83 -23.46
CA SER A 180 -15.26 1.36 -23.93
C SER A 180 -14.89 2.64 -23.20
N GLY A 181 -15.86 3.49 -22.86
CA GLY A 181 -15.67 4.68 -22.05
C GLY A 181 -15.16 4.34 -20.65
N TRP A 182 -15.77 3.34 -19.99
CA TRP A 182 -15.31 2.86 -18.68
C TRP A 182 -13.88 2.31 -18.74
N SER A 183 -13.60 1.49 -19.74
CA SER A 183 -12.25 0.94 -19.94
C SER A 183 -11.21 2.05 -20.16
N ALA A 184 -11.53 3.07 -20.97
CA ALA A 184 -10.65 4.20 -21.21
C ALA A 184 -10.35 4.99 -19.93
N GLN A 185 -11.37 5.25 -19.09
CA GLN A 185 -11.21 5.91 -17.81
C GLN A 185 -10.28 5.12 -16.88
N LEU A 186 -10.46 3.80 -16.76
CA LEU A 186 -9.61 2.93 -15.96
C LEU A 186 -8.17 2.86 -16.49
N LYS A 187 -7.97 2.84 -17.81
CA LYS A 187 -6.64 2.90 -18.44
C LYS A 187 -5.93 4.21 -18.12
N THR A 188 -6.64 5.33 -18.11
CA THR A 188 -6.11 6.64 -17.68
C THR A 188 -5.70 6.62 -16.21
N CYS A 189 -6.53 6.09 -15.31
CA CYS A 189 -6.17 5.92 -13.89
C CYS A 189 -4.93 5.05 -13.71
N LYS A 190 -4.81 3.97 -14.48
CA LYS A 190 -3.62 3.09 -14.46
C LYS A 190 -2.34 3.85 -14.83
N LEU A 191 -2.38 4.72 -15.84
CA LEU A 191 -1.23 5.54 -16.22
C LEU A 191 -0.84 6.53 -15.12
N SER A 192 -1.83 7.21 -14.52
CA SER A 192 -1.61 8.10 -13.37
C SER A 192 -0.99 7.38 -12.18
N LEU A 193 -1.53 6.21 -11.81
CA LEU A 193 -0.97 5.36 -10.75
C LEU A 193 0.49 4.98 -11.04
N LYS A 194 0.79 4.53 -12.26
CA LYS A 194 2.18 4.17 -12.64
C LYS A 194 3.13 5.34 -12.53
N SER A 195 2.69 6.56 -12.89
CA SER A 195 3.49 7.78 -12.73
C SER A 195 3.77 8.07 -11.26
N SER A 196 2.76 8.02 -10.40
CA SER A 196 2.91 8.24 -8.95
C SER A 196 3.79 7.17 -8.29
N LEU A 197 3.69 5.91 -8.72
CA LEU A 197 4.54 4.82 -8.24
C LEU A 197 6.01 5.01 -8.61
N LYS A 198 6.30 5.63 -9.75
CA LYS A 198 7.67 5.99 -10.15
C LYS A 198 8.24 7.07 -9.22
N GLU A 199 7.45 8.04 -8.81
CA GLU A 199 7.90 9.10 -7.86
C GLU A 199 8.15 8.51 -6.47
N ILE A 200 7.23 7.72 -5.92
CA ILE A 200 7.37 7.13 -4.59
C ILE A 200 8.48 6.06 -4.52
N SER A 201 9.01 5.59 -5.66
CA SER A 201 10.14 4.66 -5.70
C SER A 201 11.48 5.29 -5.32
N SER A 202 11.55 6.63 -5.15
CA SER A 202 12.72 7.34 -4.66
C SER A 202 12.77 7.34 -3.14
N LEU A 203 13.60 6.48 -2.56
CA LEU A 203 13.63 6.22 -1.12
C LEU A 203 14.37 7.29 -0.33
N PRO A 204 13.81 7.82 0.78
CA PRO A 204 14.45 8.77 1.69
C PRO A 204 15.64 8.20 2.47
N GLN A 205 15.76 6.87 2.58
CA GLN A 205 16.77 6.21 3.40
C GLN A 205 18.19 6.59 3.00
N GLY A 206 18.94 7.07 3.97
CA GLY A 206 20.29 7.61 3.82
C GLY A 206 20.40 9.09 4.14
N GLY A 207 19.27 9.83 4.17
CA GLY A 207 19.22 11.21 4.61
C GLY A 207 19.36 11.36 6.14
N THR A 208 19.13 10.29 6.86
CA THR A 208 19.17 10.20 8.33
C THR A 208 18.26 11.21 9.02
N ALA A 209 18.76 12.08 9.90
CA ALA A 209 17.95 12.93 10.74
C ALA A 209 17.29 14.10 9.97
N ILE A 210 18.04 14.77 9.10
CA ILE A 210 17.61 16.03 8.46
C ILE A 210 17.98 16.14 6.96
N GLY A 211 18.48 15.07 6.36
CA GLY A 211 18.83 15.06 4.94
C GLY A 211 20.34 15.18 4.65
N THR A 212 21.16 15.42 5.66
CA THR A 212 22.62 15.56 5.51
C THR A 212 23.36 14.24 5.52
N GLY A 213 22.69 13.13 5.87
CA GLY A 213 23.32 11.82 6.02
C GLY A 213 24.22 11.69 7.25
N VAL A 214 24.01 12.51 8.28
CA VAL A 214 24.81 12.48 9.52
C VAL A 214 24.83 11.06 10.11
N ASN A 215 26.01 10.59 10.55
CA ASN A 215 26.24 9.25 11.07
C ASN A 215 25.99 8.09 10.07
N ALA A 216 25.87 8.37 8.78
CA ALA A 216 25.82 7.35 7.74
C ALA A 216 26.99 7.49 6.75
N HIS A 217 27.45 6.38 6.20
CA HIS A 217 28.43 6.39 5.13
C HIS A 217 27.81 7.01 3.86
N LYS A 218 28.57 7.79 3.09
CA LYS A 218 28.10 8.47 1.86
C LYS A 218 27.40 7.55 0.85
N ASP A 219 27.83 6.30 0.76
CA ASP A 219 27.28 5.31 -0.16
C ASP A 219 26.13 4.48 0.45
N PHE A 220 25.76 4.72 1.71
CA PHE A 220 24.77 3.92 2.42
C PHE A 220 23.42 3.88 1.67
N GLY A 221 22.86 5.03 1.30
CA GLY A 221 21.56 5.09 0.63
C GLY A 221 21.54 4.35 -0.71
N LYS A 222 22.62 4.46 -1.51
CA LYS A 222 22.74 3.78 -2.80
C LYS A 222 22.79 2.25 -2.63
N ILE A 223 23.60 1.77 -1.68
CA ILE A 223 23.73 0.33 -1.40
C ILE A 223 22.41 -0.19 -0.80
N PHE A 224 21.78 0.57 0.09
CA PHE A 224 20.50 0.25 0.68
C PHE A 224 19.40 0.05 -0.39
N ALA A 225 19.24 0.98 -1.31
CA ALA A 225 18.26 0.85 -2.38
C ALA A 225 18.50 -0.40 -3.25
N ALA A 226 19.77 -0.70 -3.54
CA ALA A 226 20.13 -1.93 -4.25
C ALA A 226 19.78 -3.20 -3.46
N GLU A 227 19.92 -3.20 -2.14
CA GLU A 227 19.52 -4.32 -1.29
C GLU A 227 17.99 -4.46 -1.22
N VAL A 228 17.24 -3.36 -1.09
CA VAL A 228 15.77 -3.38 -1.15
C VAL A 228 15.30 -3.98 -2.49
N LYS A 229 15.87 -3.53 -3.61
CA LYS A 229 15.56 -4.09 -4.94
C LYS A 229 15.79 -5.60 -5.02
N LYS A 230 16.87 -6.11 -4.42
CA LYS A 230 17.14 -7.57 -4.37
C LYS A 230 16.08 -8.34 -3.60
N ILE A 231 15.61 -7.79 -2.46
CA ILE A 231 14.65 -8.45 -1.58
C ILE A 231 13.26 -8.44 -2.21
N THR A 232 12.83 -7.29 -2.73
CA THR A 232 11.45 -7.04 -3.14
C THR A 232 11.20 -7.25 -4.63
N LYS A 233 12.23 -7.19 -5.46
CA LYS A 233 12.17 -7.12 -6.92
C LYS A 233 11.52 -5.84 -7.45
N LEU A 234 11.29 -4.85 -6.59
CA LEU A 234 10.76 -3.54 -6.96
C LEU A 234 11.88 -2.64 -7.51
N GLU A 235 11.54 -1.83 -8.50
CA GLU A 235 12.44 -0.82 -9.05
C GLU A 235 12.47 0.40 -8.13
N VAL A 236 13.38 0.39 -7.17
CA VAL A 236 13.61 1.49 -6.22
C VAL A 236 15.01 2.09 -6.40
N LYS A 237 15.13 3.36 -6.06
CA LYS A 237 16.39 4.10 -6.09
C LYS A 237 16.51 4.98 -4.84
N THR A 238 17.73 5.38 -4.52
CA THR A 238 17.94 6.41 -3.50
C THR A 238 17.43 7.76 -3.98
N SER A 239 16.89 8.57 -3.08
CA SER A 239 16.47 9.94 -3.39
C SER A 239 17.66 10.77 -3.90
N SER A 240 17.42 11.56 -4.92
CA SER A 240 18.40 12.55 -5.42
C SER A 240 18.50 13.81 -4.53
N ASN A 241 17.50 14.03 -3.69
CA ASN A 241 17.44 15.14 -2.75
C ASN A 241 16.77 14.69 -1.45
N TYR A 242 17.57 14.37 -0.45
CA TYR A 242 17.09 13.93 0.87
C TYR A 242 16.34 15.04 1.62
N PHE A 243 16.67 16.30 1.40
CA PHE A 243 15.94 17.41 2.03
C PHE A 243 14.49 17.46 1.58
N LYS A 244 14.22 17.29 0.28
CA LYS A 244 12.88 17.16 -0.25
C LYS A 244 12.15 15.94 0.36
N SER A 245 12.79 14.78 0.30
CA SER A 245 12.11 13.51 0.66
C SER A 245 11.92 13.28 2.16
N LEU A 246 12.57 14.08 3.01
CA LEU A 246 12.43 14.04 4.47
C LEU A 246 11.51 15.14 5.01
N SER A 247 11.44 16.29 4.33
CA SER A 247 10.68 17.44 4.82
C SER A 247 9.18 17.33 4.56
N ALA A 248 8.76 16.53 3.56
CA ALA A 248 7.35 16.39 3.18
C ALA A 248 7.04 14.99 2.61
N GLN A 249 5.75 14.64 2.55
CA GLN A 249 5.24 13.37 2.02
C GLN A 249 4.56 13.56 0.66
N ASP A 250 5.10 14.42 -0.21
CA ASP A 250 4.50 14.80 -1.50
C ASP A 250 4.19 13.59 -2.38
N SER A 251 5.13 12.63 -2.49
CA SER A 251 4.96 11.44 -3.33
C SER A 251 3.87 10.51 -2.80
N ALA A 252 3.73 10.39 -1.49
CA ALA A 252 2.65 9.61 -0.87
C ALA A 252 1.29 10.30 -1.08
N ALA A 253 1.22 11.63 -0.92
CA ALA A 253 0.01 12.41 -1.19
C ALA A 253 -0.41 12.31 -2.65
N GLN A 254 0.54 12.37 -3.60
CA GLN A 254 0.25 12.22 -5.02
C GLN A 254 -0.28 10.82 -5.36
N LEU A 255 0.30 9.77 -4.79
CA LEU A 255 -0.21 8.40 -4.96
C LEU A 255 -1.62 8.27 -4.39
N SER A 256 -1.87 8.80 -3.20
CA SER A 256 -3.21 8.83 -2.58
C SER A 256 -4.22 9.54 -3.48
N SER A 257 -3.86 10.66 -4.09
CA SER A 257 -4.70 11.39 -5.05
C SER A 257 -4.99 10.55 -6.30
N SER A 258 -4.02 9.79 -6.80
CA SER A 258 -4.22 8.88 -7.93
C SER A 258 -5.16 7.72 -7.59
N VAL A 259 -5.08 7.19 -6.37
CA VAL A 259 -6.01 6.16 -5.85
C VAL A 259 -7.43 6.76 -5.70
N LYS A 260 -7.54 7.98 -5.18
CA LYS A 260 -8.82 8.71 -5.10
C LYS A 260 -9.47 8.87 -6.48
N ASN A 261 -8.71 9.25 -7.51
CA ASN A 261 -9.25 9.34 -8.87
C ASN A 261 -9.77 7.98 -9.38
N LEU A 262 -9.07 6.90 -9.09
CA LEU A 262 -9.55 5.55 -9.40
C LEU A 262 -10.87 5.24 -8.66
N SER A 263 -10.97 5.60 -7.37
CA SER A 263 -12.20 5.42 -6.58
C SER A 263 -13.38 6.17 -7.20
N LEU A 264 -13.19 7.39 -7.69
CA LEU A 264 -14.24 8.16 -8.37
C LEU A 264 -14.73 7.47 -9.64
N VAL A 265 -13.82 6.93 -10.46
CA VAL A 265 -14.17 6.18 -11.67
C VAL A 265 -14.92 4.90 -11.33
N LEU A 266 -14.47 4.15 -10.33
CA LEU A 266 -15.13 2.92 -9.89
C LEU A 266 -16.53 3.20 -9.32
N THR A 267 -16.68 4.28 -8.56
CA THR A 267 -17.99 4.74 -8.06
C THR A 267 -18.94 5.09 -9.22
N LYS A 268 -18.44 5.79 -10.24
CA LYS A 268 -19.23 6.13 -11.43
C LYS A 268 -19.69 4.84 -12.14
N ILE A 269 -18.80 3.91 -12.42
CA ILE A 269 -19.14 2.64 -13.07
C ILE A 269 -20.15 1.84 -12.25
N SER A 270 -19.96 1.78 -10.94
CA SER A 270 -20.89 1.09 -10.03
C SER A 270 -22.27 1.71 -10.02
N ASN A 271 -22.36 3.03 -10.05
CA ASN A 271 -23.64 3.73 -10.12
C ASN A 271 -24.33 3.52 -11.49
N ASP A 272 -23.59 3.55 -12.59
CA ASP A 272 -24.14 3.24 -13.92
C ASP A 272 -24.72 1.82 -13.94
N LEU A 273 -24.01 0.83 -13.45
CA LEU A 273 -24.50 -0.55 -13.35
C LEU A 273 -25.76 -0.66 -12.50
N ARG A 274 -25.85 0.06 -11.39
CA ARG A 274 -27.04 0.08 -10.52
C ARG A 274 -28.23 0.70 -11.22
N TRP A 275 -28.05 1.81 -11.93
CA TRP A 275 -29.09 2.46 -12.72
C TRP A 275 -29.57 1.54 -13.84
N MET A 276 -28.66 0.97 -14.64
CA MET A 276 -29.01 0.10 -15.77
C MET A 276 -29.73 -1.18 -15.32
N ASN A 277 -29.44 -1.69 -14.14
CA ASN A 277 -30.08 -2.87 -13.53
C ASN A 277 -31.34 -2.52 -12.73
N SER A 278 -31.74 -1.28 -12.63
CA SER A 278 -32.88 -0.87 -11.82
C SER A 278 -34.22 -1.41 -12.37
N GLY A 279 -35.06 -1.82 -11.48
CA GLY A 279 -36.38 -2.37 -11.87
C GLY A 279 -36.64 -3.77 -11.33
N PRO A 280 -37.15 -4.72 -12.13
CA PRO A 280 -37.32 -4.70 -13.58
C PRO A 280 -38.55 -3.94 -14.11
N LEU A 281 -39.58 -3.72 -13.31
CA LEU A 281 -40.89 -3.24 -13.81
C LEU A 281 -40.96 -1.72 -13.98
N THR A 282 -40.42 -0.95 -13.05
CA THR A 282 -40.53 0.52 -13.00
C THR A 282 -39.16 1.25 -13.01
N GLY A 283 -38.07 0.52 -13.15
CA GLY A 283 -36.73 1.07 -13.35
C GLY A 283 -36.32 1.04 -14.83
N LEU A 284 -35.04 1.26 -15.12
CA LEU A 284 -34.49 1.26 -16.47
C LEU A 284 -34.50 -0.13 -17.11
N GLY A 285 -34.17 -1.17 -16.35
CA GLY A 285 -34.24 -2.57 -16.80
C GLY A 285 -33.40 -2.87 -18.05
N GLU A 286 -32.28 -2.16 -18.25
CA GLU A 286 -31.45 -2.32 -19.46
C GLU A 286 -30.56 -3.55 -19.42
N ILE A 287 -30.15 -3.93 -18.22
CA ILE A 287 -29.32 -5.11 -17.96
C ILE A 287 -29.88 -5.88 -16.76
N GLU A 288 -29.51 -7.15 -16.66
CA GLU A 288 -29.73 -7.97 -15.49
C GLU A 288 -28.37 -8.43 -14.96
N LEU A 289 -28.06 -8.04 -13.73
CA LEU A 289 -26.87 -8.51 -13.03
C LEU A 289 -27.16 -9.87 -12.37
N GLU A 290 -26.10 -10.68 -12.21
CA GLU A 290 -26.20 -11.98 -11.59
C GLU A 290 -26.78 -11.89 -10.16
N ALA A 291 -27.73 -12.77 -9.86
CA ALA A 291 -28.37 -12.89 -8.55
C ALA A 291 -27.45 -13.61 -7.56
N LEU A 292 -26.59 -12.84 -6.87
CA LEU A 292 -25.59 -13.40 -5.95
C LEU A 292 -26.11 -13.59 -4.53
N GLN A 293 -27.10 -12.80 -4.12
CA GLN A 293 -27.65 -12.84 -2.78
C GLN A 293 -29.17 -12.64 -2.83
N PRO A 294 -29.98 -13.58 -2.31
CA PRO A 294 -31.42 -13.43 -2.27
C PRO A 294 -31.81 -12.21 -1.42
N GLY A 295 -32.89 -11.56 -1.82
CA GLY A 295 -33.50 -10.47 -1.05
C GLY A 295 -34.02 -10.93 0.30
N ARG A 296 -34.40 -10.00 1.17
CA ARG A 296 -35.02 -10.32 2.46
C ARG A 296 -36.39 -11.00 2.26
N SER A 297 -36.78 -11.85 3.21
CA SER A 297 -38.04 -12.63 3.21
C SER A 297 -39.32 -11.81 2.99
N ILE A 298 -39.29 -10.50 3.33
CA ILE A 298 -40.44 -9.59 3.16
C ILE A 298 -40.74 -9.26 1.68
N MET A 299 -39.73 -9.37 0.80
CA MET A 299 -39.85 -9.09 -0.63
C MET A 299 -39.24 -10.24 -1.44
N PRO A 300 -40.00 -11.36 -1.58
CA PRO A 300 -39.53 -12.52 -2.35
C PRO A 300 -39.24 -12.14 -3.80
N GLY A 301 -38.11 -12.62 -4.34
CA GLY A 301 -37.71 -12.35 -5.72
C GLY A 301 -36.98 -11.01 -5.95
N LYS A 302 -36.87 -10.13 -4.94
CA LYS A 302 -36.03 -8.94 -5.02
C LYS A 302 -34.56 -9.30 -4.89
N VAL A 303 -33.76 -8.97 -5.91
CA VAL A 303 -32.31 -9.18 -5.92
C VAL A 303 -31.61 -7.83 -6.05
N ASN A 304 -30.78 -7.49 -5.06
CA ASN A 304 -30.04 -6.24 -5.06
C ASN A 304 -28.70 -6.37 -5.81
N PRO A 305 -28.20 -5.29 -6.44
CA PRO A 305 -26.89 -5.26 -7.09
C PRO A 305 -25.76 -5.11 -6.05
N VAL A 306 -25.59 -6.13 -5.19
CA VAL A 306 -24.75 -6.05 -3.97
C VAL A 306 -23.27 -5.77 -4.24
N ILE A 307 -22.72 -6.22 -5.37
CA ILE A 307 -21.31 -5.96 -5.70
C ILE A 307 -21.09 -4.47 -6.07
N PRO A 308 -21.85 -3.86 -6.98
CA PRO A 308 -21.78 -2.41 -7.20
C PRO A 308 -21.98 -1.57 -5.93
N GLU A 309 -22.88 -1.99 -5.03
CA GLU A 309 -23.08 -1.32 -3.74
C GLU A 309 -21.82 -1.40 -2.86
N ALA A 310 -21.24 -2.58 -2.73
CA ALA A 310 -20.02 -2.78 -1.95
C ALA A 310 -18.84 -1.98 -2.52
N VAL A 311 -18.69 -1.92 -3.85
CA VAL A 311 -17.65 -1.10 -4.50
C VAL A 311 -17.88 0.38 -4.22
N ALA A 312 -19.11 0.89 -4.33
CA ALA A 312 -19.41 2.28 -4.03
C ALA A 312 -19.07 2.65 -2.56
N MET A 313 -19.38 1.77 -1.61
CA MET A 313 -19.01 1.96 -0.19
C MET A 313 -17.49 1.93 0.04
N ALA A 314 -16.79 1.00 -0.61
CA ALA A 314 -15.33 0.88 -0.46
C ALA A 314 -14.58 2.07 -1.10
N CYS A 315 -15.19 2.73 -2.08
CA CYS A 315 -14.61 3.88 -2.79
C CYS A 315 -14.93 5.24 -2.13
N ALA A 316 -15.86 5.29 -1.19
CA ALA A 316 -16.20 6.51 -0.45
C ALA A 316 -15.15 6.84 0.61
#